data_b365c32785f23908d5b598b9521206a2
#
_entry.id   b365c32785f23908d5b598b9521206a2
#
_cell.length_a   1.000
_cell.length_b   1.000
_cell.length_c   1.000
_cell.angle_alpha   90.00
_cell.angle_beta   90.00
_cell.angle_gamma   90.00
#
_symmetry.space_group_name_H-M   'P 1'
#
loop_
_entity.id
_entity.type
_entity.pdbx_description
1 polymer ?
#
loop_
_entity_poly.entity_id
_entity_poly.type
_entity_poly.pdbx_seq_one_letter_code
_entity_poly.pdbx_strand_id
1 'polypeptide(L)'
;GLCLQLVRRIKTPILMRVTTRMAHSRAVVKTASVREPNEINNNADPSNFILLPVNARRRYAELVSQQTRLENLSEESPYNRYAAPEKTVKRGIVACGIGWNYVNECFPDGCHIPCLKISQYPLPQKLLRDMAEKCEEIIVVEDGQPFVEEQLRGILPTRCNIAGRLS
;
A
#
# COMPACT_ATOMS: atom_id res chain seq x y z
N GLY A 1 5.78 5.54 14.77
CA GLY A 1 5.97 4.83 13.51
C GLY A 1 5.46 5.62 12.32
N LEU A 2 5.62 5.10 11.10
CA LEU A 2 5.31 5.76 9.83
C LEU A 2 3.88 6.31 9.77
N CYS A 3 2.88 5.54 10.19
CA CYS A 3 1.48 5.98 10.15
C CYS A 3 1.29 7.32 10.89
N LEU A 4 1.86 7.48 12.08
CA LEU A 4 1.77 8.74 12.83
C LEU A 4 2.47 9.90 12.12
N GLN A 5 3.61 9.63 11.47
CA GLN A 5 4.32 10.65 10.67
C GLN A 5 3.51 11.07 9.46
N LEU A 6 2.89 10.11 8.76
CA LEU A 6 2.02 10.38 7.62
C LEU A 6 0.78 11.18 8.02
N VAL A 7 0.07 10.79 9.09
CA VAL A 7 -1.09 11.55 9.60
C VAL A 7 -0.75 13.02 9.84
N ARG A 8 0.39 13.28 10.49
CA ARG A 8 0.85 14.65 10.74
C ARG A 8 1.16 15.41 9.44
N ARG A 9 1.75 14.72 8.47
CA ARG A 9 2.20 15.31 7.20
C ARG A 9 1.06 15.59 6.24
N ILE A 10 0.09 14.69 6.14
CA ILE A 10 -1.00 14.77 5.17
C ILE A 10 -2.32 15.26 5.76
N LYS A 11 -2.42 15.32 7.09
CA LYS A 11 -3.63 15.73 7.85
C LYS A 11 -4.89 14.95 7.42
N THR A 12 -4.71 13.67 7.11
CA THR A 12 -5.78 12.76 6.69
C THR A 12 -5.74 11.51 7.56
N PRO A 13 -6.89 10.93 7.96
CA PRO A 13 -6.92 9.67 8.69
C PRO A 13 -6.21 8.56 7.92
N ILE A 14 -5.53 7.69 8.66
CA ILE A 14 -4.88 6.50 8.10
C ILE A 14 -5.51 5.26 8.71
N LEU A 15 -5.98 4.36 7.86
CA LEU A 15 -6.43 3.03 8.22
C LEU A 15 -5.25 2.06 8.19
N MET A 16 -4.92 1.47 9.33
CA MET A 16 -3.96 0.38 9.41
C MET A 16 -4.70 -0.94 9.53
N ARG A 17 -4.70 -1.72 8.45
CA ARG A 17 -5.30 -3.05 8.44
C ARG A 17 -4.33 -4.06 9.04
N VAL A 18 -4.79 -4.80 10.04
CA VAL A 18 -4.06 -5.93 10.64
C VAL A 18 -4.94 -7.17 10.62
N THR A 19 -4.32 -8.34 10.49
CA THR A 19 -5.05 -9.61 10.59
C THR A 19 -5.37 -9.93 12.04
N THR A 20 -6.41 -10.72 12.29
CA THR A 20 -6.78 -11.21 13.62
C THR A 20 -5.62 -11.96 14.27
N ARG A 21 -4.90 -12.78 13.50
CA ARG A 21 -3.72 -13.52 14.00
C ARG A 21 -2.64 -12.55 14.51
N MET A 22 -2.36 -11.48 13.79
CA MET A 22 -1.39 -10.48 14.23
C MET A 22 -1.88 -9.73 15.46
N ALA A 23 -3.17 -9.36 15.52
CA ALA A 23 -3.75 -8.65 16.66
C ALA A 23 -3.70 -9.49 17.96
N HIS A 24 -3.80 -10.81 17.85
CA HIS A 24 -3.71 -11.74 18.99
C HIS A 24 -2.31 -12.33 19.22
N SER A 25 -1.34 -12.01 18.37
CA SER A 25 0.03 -12.52 18.54
C SER A 25 0.75 -11.84 19.70
N ARG A 26 1.71 -12.54 20.27
CA ARG A 26 2.63 -12.01 21.29
C ARG A 26 4.05 -12.14 20.77
N ALA A 27 4.82 -11.08 20.95
CA ALA A 27 6.24 -11.07 20.57
C ALA A 27 7.04 -10.22 21.56
N VAL A 28 8.32 -10.52 21.68
CA VAL A 28 9.25 -9.67 22.40
C VAL A 28 9.56 -8.45 21.53
N VAL A 29 9.31 -7.27 22.07
CA VAL A 29 9.51 -6.00 21.37
C VAL A 29 10.60 -5.20 22.10
N LYS A 30 11.61 -4.75 21.36
CA LYS A 30 12.58 -3.78 21.90
C LYS A 30 11.89 -2.42 21.98
N THR A 31 11.83 -1.88 23.19
CA THR A 31 11.31 -0.53 23.41
C THR A 31 12.37 0.51 23.02
N ALA A 32 11.91 1.60 22.44
CA ALA A 32 12.76 2.78 22.23
C ALA A 32 12.87 3.61 23.53
N SER A 33 13.80 4.57 23.55
CA SER A 33 13.87 5.57 24.61
C SER A 33 12.56 6.34 24.73
N VAL A 34 12.26 6.79 25.96
CA VAL A 34 11.11 7.64 26.22
C VAL A 34 11.25 8.92 25.40
N ARG A 35 10.18 9.29 24.74
CA ARG A 35 10.10 10.57 24.02
C ARG A 35 9.44 11.62 24.90
N GLU A 36 9.86 12.86 24.72
CA GLU A 36 9.14 14.00 25.27
C GLU A 36 7.69 13.99 24.77
N PRO A 37 6.72 14.34 25.63
CA PRO A 37 5.32 14.47 25.24
C PRO A 37 5.19 15.47 24.09
N ASN A 38 4.24 15.21 23.17
CA ASN A 38 3.95 16.22 22.16
C ASN A 38 3.24 17.39 22.80
N GLU A 39 3.51 18.60 22.29
CA GLU A 39 2.73 19.79 22.66
C GLU A 39 1.26 19.57 22.29
N ILE A 40 0.38 19.91 23.23
CA ILE A 40 -1.06 19.88 23.01
C ILE A 40 -1.44 21.15 22.26
N ASN A 41 -1.90 21.00 21.01
CA ASN A 41 -2.41 22.12 20.22
C ASN A 41 -3.95 22.06 20.18
N ASN A 42 -4.58 22.95 20.93
CA ASN A 42 -6.03 23.07 20.99
C ASN A 42 -6.61 24.07 19.96
N ASN A 43 -5.78 24.68 19.12
CA ASN A 43 -6.19 25.66 18.11
C ASN A 43 -6.72 24.97 16.84
N ALA A 44 -7.65 24.03 17.00
CA ALA A 44 -8.30 23.39 15.86
C ALA A 44 -9.46 24.26 15.36
N ASP A 45 -9.48 24.55 14.06
CA ASP A 45 -10.62 25.20 13.42
C ASP A 45 -11.86 24.28 13.49
N PRO A 46 -12.94 24.67 14.20
CA PRO A 46 -14.13 23.83 14.34
C PRO A 46 -14.76 23.47 12.99
N SER A 47 -14.64 24.32 11.96
CA SER A 47 -15.20 24.07 10.63
C SER A 47 -14.66 22.79 9.98
N ASN A 48 -13.49 22.32 10.41
CA ASN A 48 -12.90 21.08 9.92
C ASN A 48 -13.58 19.81 10.47
N PHE A 49 -14.38 19.94 11.53
CA PHE A 49 -15.03 18.82 12.23
C PHE A 49 -16.56 18.87 12.13
N ILE A 50 -17.11 19.95 11.57
CA ILE A 50 -18.55 20.14 11.42
C ILE A 50 -18.96 19.73 10.02
N LEU A 51 -19.84 18.72 9.89
CA LEU A 51 -20.33 18.16 8.62
C LEU A 51 -21.47 18.99 8.02
N LEU A 52 -21.26 20.30 7.83
CA LEU A 52 -22.15 21.11 7.00
C LEU A 52 -21.83 20.90 5.51
N PRO A 53 -22.84 20.96 4.62
CA PRO A 53 -22.64 20.73 3.18
C PRO A 53 -21.53 21.60 2.56
N VAL A 54 -21.40 22.85 3.00
CA VAL A 54 -20.33 23.76 2.55
C VAL A 54 -18.95 23.23 2.97
N ASN A 55 -18.80 22.85 4.23
CA ASN A 55 -17.55 22.31 4.76
C ASN A 55 -17.20 20.97 4.09
N ALA A 56 -18.19 20.09 3.91
CA ALA A 56 -18.00 18.81 3.25
C ALA A 56 -17.52 18.96 1.80
N ARG A 57 -18.10 19.87 1.02
CA ARG A 57 -17.68 20.17 -0.36
C ARG A 57 -16.25 20.69 -0.40
N ARG A 58 -15.89 21.62 0.46
CA ARG A 58 -14.52 22.13 0.55
C ARG A 58 -13.52 21.03 0.87
N ARG A 59 -13.80 20.22 1.90
CA ARG A 59 -12.94 19.12 2.32
C ARG A 59 -12.81 18.03 1.26
N TYR A 60 -13.88 17.77 0.54
CA TYR A 60 -13.85 16.84 -0.59
C TYR A 60 -12.94 17.35 -1.73
N ALA A 61 -13.06 18.63 -2.11
CA ALA A 61 -12.17 19.22 -3.09
C ALA A 61 -10.70 19.17 -2.66
N GLU A 62 -10.40 19.44 -1.40
CA GLU A 62 -9.06 19.29 -0.82
C GLU A 62 -8.57 17.83 -0.91
N LEU A 63 -9.41 16.85 -0.59
CA LEU A 63 -9.08 15.43 -0.69
C LEU A 63 -8.76 15.02 -2.14
N VAL A 64 -9.59 15.46 -3.10
CA VAL A 64 -9.35 15.21 -4.53
C VAL A 64 -8.01 15.80 -4.97
N SER A 65 -7.70 17.03 -4.55
CA SER A 65 -6.43 17.67 -4.90
C SER A 65 -5.19 16.97 -4.32
N GLN A 66 -5.36 16.18 -3.26
CA GLN A 66 -4.27 15.42 -2.63
C GLN A 66 -4.02 14.05 -3.27
N GLN A 67 -4.85 13.58 -4.20
CA GLN A 67 -4.73 12.22 -4.75
C GLN A 67 -3.34 11.95 -5.35
N THR A 68 -2.85 12.83 -6.20
CA THR A 68 -1.51 12.69 -6.80
C THR A 68 -0.40 12.63 -5.74
N ARG A 69 -0.55 13.39 -4.65
CA ARG A 69 0.41 13.33 -3.55
C ARG A 69 0.36 12.00 -2.81
N LEU A 70 -0.84 11.44 -2.60
CA LEU A 70 -1.02 10.13 -1.96
C LEU A 70 -0.45 9.02 -2.83
N GLU A 71 -0.64 9.08 -4.15
CA GLU A 71 -0.04 8.17 -5.12
C GLU A 71 1.49 8.21 -5.06
N ASN A 72 2.09 9.39 -5.10
CA ASN A 72 3.54 9.54 -4.99
C ASN A 72 4.08 9.00 -3.66
N LEU A 73 3.39 9.24 -2.54
CA LEU A 73 3.76 8.68 -1.25
C LEU A 73 3.70 7.15 -1.22
N SER A 74 2.83 6.55 -2.01
CA SER A 74 2.75 5.10 -2.15
C SER A 74 3.87 4.55 -3.04
N GLU A 75 4.19 5.24 -4.15
CA GLU A 75 5.32 4.89 -5.03
C GLU A 75 6.67 4.92 -4.30
N GLU A 76 6.87 5.95 -3.48
CA GLU A 76 8.11 6.16 -2.72
C GLU A 76 8.14 5.39 -1.38
N SER A 77 7.10 4.62 -1.08
CA SER A 77 6.98 3.95 0.21
C SER A 77 8.04 2.86 0.39
N PRO A 78 8.83 2.88 1.48
CA PRO A 78 9.78 1.80 1.77
C PRO A 78 9.10 0.46 2.09
N TYR A 79 7.77 0.46 2.24
CA TYR A 79 6.97 -0.73 2.50
C TYR A 79 6.40 -1.36 1.23
N ASN A 80 6.33 -0.61 0.12
CA ASN A 80 6.06 -1.14 -1.21
C ASN A 80 7.40 -1.46 -1.85
N ARG A 81 7.77 -2.74 -1.86
CA ARG A 81 9.11 -3.17 -2.28
C ARG A 81 9.04 -3.85 -3.64
N TYR A 82 9.74 -3.30 -4.60
CA TYR A 82 9.85 -3.86 -5.93
C TYR A 82 11.26 -4.41 -6.16
N ALA A 83 11.35 -5.71 -6.39
CA ALA A 83 12.55 -6.39 -6.88
C ALA A 83 12.37 -6.62 -8.38
N ALA A 84 13.03 -5.81 -9.20
CA ALA A 84 12.97 -5.91 -10.65
C ALA A 84 14.20 -6.64 -11.17
N PRO A 85 14.08 -7.72 -11.96
CA PRO A 85 15.19 -8.29 -12.69
C PRO A 85 15.58 -7.36 -13.87
N GLU A 86 16.80 -7.52 -14.32
CA GLU A 86 17.31 -6.74 -15.46
C GLU A 86 16.66 -7.11 -16.80
N LYS A 87 16.14 -8.34 -16.93
CA LYS A 87 15.58 -8.88 -18.17
C LYS A 87 14.08 -9.09 -18.10
N THR A 88 13.42 -9.00 -19.25
CA THR A 88 12.03 -9.41 -19.40
C THR A 88 11.87 -10.90 -19.11
N VAL A 89 10.84 -11.25 -18.36
CA VAL A 89 10.53 -12.61 -17.93
C VAL A 89 9.06 -12.93 -18.19
N LYS A 90 8.76 -14.23 -18.23
CA LYS A 90 7.39 -14.65 -18.50
C LYS A 90 6.42 -14.27 -17.38
N ARG A 91 6.87 -14.37 -16.12
CA ARG A 91 6.00 -14.17 -14.94
C ARG A 91 6.59 -13.23 -13.93
N GLY A 92 5.70 -12.47 -13.27
CA GLY A 92 6.00 -11.69 -12.10
C GLY A 92 4.98 -11.94 -10.99
N ILE A 93 5.29 -11.52 -9.77
CA ILE A 93 4.43 -11.70 -8.60
C ILE A 93 4.10 -10.35 -7.97
N VAL A 94 2.82 -10.09 -7.75
CA VAL A 94 2.34 -9.02 -6.87
C VAL A 94 1.79 -9.67 -5.62
N ALA A 95 2.33 -9.34 -4.45
CA ALA A 95 1.91 -9.92 -3.19
C ALA A 95 1.54 -8.88 -2.15
N CYS A 96 0.47 -9.12 -1.39
CA CYS A 96 0.06 -8.25 -0.29
C CYS A 96 -0.29 -9.04 0.97
N GLY A 97 -0.18 -8.38 2.12
CA GLY A 97 -0.50 -8.97 3.42
C GLY A 97 0.28 -10.25 3.69
N ILE A 98 -0.44 -11.30 4.13
CA ILE A 98 0.15 -12.62 4.41
C ILE A 98 0.69 -13.30 3.14
N GLY A 99 0.14 -12.96 1.96
CA GLY A 99 0.61 -13.47 0.67
C GLY A 99 2.09 -13.22 0.44
N TRP A 100 2.62 -12.10 0.94
CA TRP A 100 4.05 -11.81 0.90
C TRP A 100 4.89 -12.82 1.70
N ASN A 101 4.39 -13.28 2.83
CA ASN A 101 5.10 -14.28 3.64
C ASN A 101 5.18 -15.62 2.91
N TYR A 102 4.09 -16.02 2.23
CA TYR A 102 4.09 -17.24 1.42
C TYR A 102 5.06 -17.15 0.23
N VAL A 103 5.14 -15.98 -0.41
CA VAL A 103 6.15 -15.77 -1.46
C VAL A 103 7.57 -15.92 -0.89
N ASN A 104 7.86 -15.35 0.27
CA ASN A 104 9.18 -15.52 0.91
C ASN A 104 9.47 -16.97 1.31
N GLU A 105 8.48 -17.73 1.74
CA GLU A 105 8.65 -19.16 2.05
C GLU A 105 8.96 -19.97 0.78
N CYS A 106 8.34 -19.63 -0.34
CA CYS A 106 8.63 -20.26 -1.63
C CYS A 106 10.00 -19.88 -2.21
N PHE A 107 10.50 -18.70 -1.87
CA PHE A 107 11.77 -18.17 -2.37
C PHE A 107 12.66 -17.69 -1.22
N PRO A 108 13.23 -18.64 -0.40
CA PRO A 108 14.01 -18.28 0.78
C PRO A 108 15.28 -17.50 0.46
N ASP A 109 15.89 -17.75 -0.71
CA ASP A 109 17.09 -17.06 -1.19
C ASP A 109 16.77 -15.77 -1.97
N GLY A 110 15.52 -15.34 -1.94
CA GLY A 110 15.02 -14.19 -2.69
C GLY A 110 14.33 -14.57 -4.01
N CYS A 111 13.39 -13.77 -4.42
CA CYS A 111 12.63 -14.02 -5.64
C CYS A 111 13.45 -13.63 -6.87
N HIS A 112 13.69 -14.59 -7.78
CA HIS A 112 14.47 -14.42 -9.00
C HIS A 112 13.67 -13.83 -10.17
N ILE A 113 12.37 -13.63 -9.98
CA ILE A 113 11.47 -12.98 -10.94
C ILE A 113 11.00 -11.64 -10.39
N PRO A 114 10.44 -10.73 -11.22
CA PRO A 114 9.87 -9.47 -10.73
C PRO A 114 8.88 -9.73 -9.60
N CYS A 115 9.12 -9.11 -8.47
CA CYS A 115 8.26 -9.29 -7.31
C CYS A 115 7.98 -7.95 -6.66
N LEU A 116 6.70 -7.59 -6.56
CA LEU A 116 6.24 -6.36 -5.93
C LEU A 116 5.44 -6.69 -4.68
N LYS A 117 5.96 -6.28 -3.53
CA LYS A 117 5.22 -6.26 -2.28
C LYS A 117 4.38 -5.01 -2.19
N ILE A 118 3.08 -5.15 -1.93
CA ILE A 118 2.18 -4.04 -1.65
C ILE A 118 1.80 -4.04 -0.17
N SER A 119 2.10 -2.94 0.51
CA SER A 119 1.77 -2.74 1.93
C SER A 119 1.13 -1.38 2.21
N GLN A 120 1.22 -0.45 1.27
CA GLN A 120 0.66 0.89 1.37
C GLN A 120 -0.15 1.22 0.12
N TYR A 121 -1.29 1.83 0.34
CA TYR A 121 -2.23 2.30 -0.69
C TYR A 121 -2.23 3.84 -0.77
N PRO A 122 -2.69 4.42 -1.91
CA PRO A 122 -3.23 3.75 -3.10
C PRO A 122 -2.21 2.84 -3.79
N LEU A 123 -2.65 1.98 -4.71
CA LEU A 123 -1.75 1.09 -5.43
C LEU A 123 -0.65 1.88 -6.15
N PRO A 124 0.64 1.47 -6.07
CA PRO A 124 1.76 2.14 -6.72
C PRO A 124 1.74 1.89 -8.24
N GLN A 125 1.01 2.73 -8.97
CA GLN A 125 0.68 2.53 -10.38
C GLN A 125 1.90 2.52 -11.30
N LYS A 126 2.92 3.34 -11.01
CA LYS A 126 4.16 3.37 -11.79
C LYS A 126 4.93 2.06 -11.65
N LEU A 127 5.15 1.60 -10.40
CA LEU A 127 5.81 0.31 -10.15
C LEU A 127 5.06 -0.85 -10.80
N LEU A 128 3.74 -0.82 -10.77
CA LEU A 128 2.90 -1.85 -11.40
C LEU A 128 3.00 -1.83 -12.93
N ARG A 129 3.03 -0.66 -13.54
CA ARG A 129 3.21 -0.52 -15.00
C ARG A 129 4.61 -0.93 -15.44
N ASP A 130 5.64 -0.51 -14.70
CA ASP A 130 7.03 -0.92 -14.95
C ASP A 130 7.17 -2.44 -14.87
N MET A 131 6.47 -3.07 -13.94
CA MET A 131 6.42 -4.52 -13.81
C MET A 131 5.69 -5.16 -15.00
N ALA A 132 4.55 -4.62 -15.42
CA ALA A 132 3.76 -5.12 -16.55
C ALA A 132 4.49 -5.01 -17.90
N GLU A 133 5.45 -4.09 -18.02
CA GLU A 133 6.32 -3.99 -19.19
C GLU A 133 7.37 -5.10 -19.24
N LYS A 134 7.72 -5.66 -18.09
CA LYS A 134 8.75 -6.70 -17.94
C LYS A 134 8.20 -8.11 -17.85
N CYS A 135 6.87 -8.27 -17.77
CA CYS A 135 6.21 -9.57 -17.60
C CYS A 135 5.09 -9.75 -18.62
N GLU A 136 4.91 -10.98 -19.09
CA GLU A 136 3.74 -11.39 -19.88
C GLU A 136 2.54 -11.68 -18.98
N GLU A 137 2.80 -12.16 -17.77
CA GLU A 137 1.82 -12.53 -16.77
C GLU A 137 2.21 -12.03 -15.38
N ILE A 138 1.26 -11.49 -14.65
CA ILE A 138 1.40 -11.11 -13.23
C ILE A 138 0.51 -12.01 -12.39
N ILE A 139 1.12 -12.75 -11.47
CA ILE A 139 0.43 -13.58 -10.49
C ILE A 139 0.17 -12.74 -9.24
N VAL A 140 -1.10 -12.61 -8.87
CA VAL A 140 -1.51 -11.87 -7.66
C VAL A 140 -1.68 -12.84 -6.50
N VAL A 141 -0.91 -12.64 -5.43
CA VAL A 141 -0.94 -13.43 -4.21
C VAL A 141 -1.50 -12.57 -3.07
N GLU A 142 -2.78 -12.76 -2.80
CA GLU A 142 -3.50 -12.05 -1.74
C GLU A 142 -4.43 -13.01 -0.96
N ASP A 143 -4.66 -12.69 0.30
CA ASP A 143 -5.57 -13.44 1.17
C ASP A 143 -6.93 -12.72 1.28
N GLY A 144 -7.99 -13.51 1.36
CA GLY A 144 -9.37 -13.01 1.45
C GLY A 144 -9.97 -12.71 0.07
N GLN A 145 -10.51 -11.51 -0.13
CA GLN A 145 -11.13 -11.09 -1.39
C GLN A 145 -10.07 -10.63 -2.39
N PRO A 146 -10.32 -10.80 -3.70
CA PRO A 146 -9.37 -10.46 -4.78
C PRO A 146 -9.32 -8.93 -5.03
N PHE A 147 -8.99 -8.16 -4.01
CA PHE A 147 -9.04 -6.70 -4.03
C PHE A 147 -7.95 -6.07 -4.91
N VAL A 148 -6.72 -6.58 -4.81
CA VAL A 148 -5.61 -6.08 -5.63
C VAL A 148 -5.78 -6.54 -7.06
N GLU A 149 -6.16 -7.79 -7.27
CA GLU A 149 -6.41 -8.35 -8.61
C GLU A 149 -7.47 -7.56 -9.39
N GLU A 150 -8.61 -7.25 -8.75
CA GLU A 150 -9.68 -6.44 -9.36
C GLU A 150 -9.18 -5.06 -9.78
N GLN A 151 -8.40 -4.39 -8.94
CA GLN A 151 -7.85 -3.09 -9.26
C GLN A 151 -6.82 -3.15 -10.40
N LEU A 152 -5.96 -4.19 -10.42
CA LEU A 152 -4.96 -4.36 -11.48
C LEU A 152 -5.61 -4.53 -12.85
N ARG A 153 -6.73 -5.23 -12.93
CA ARG A 153 -7.50 -5.40 -14.19
C ARG A 153 -8.00 -4.05 -14.76
N GLY A 154 -8.18 -3.03 -13.91
CA GLY A 154 -8.56 -1.68 -14.32
C GLY A 154 -7.38 -0.73 -14.59
N ILE A 155 -6.19 -1.05 -14.10
CA ILE A 155 -5.01 -0.17 -14.16
C ILE A 155 -4.02 -0.60 -15.25
N LEU A 156 -3.83 -1.92 -15.41
CA LEU A 156 -2.82 -2.47 -16.31
C LEU A 156 -3.34 -2.61 -17.75
N PRO A 157 -2.44 -2.52 -18.73
CA PRO A 157 -2.81 -2.71 -20.13
C PRO A 157 -3.21 -4.18 -20.40
N THR A 158 -4.12 -4.39 -21.33
CA THR A 158 -4.66 -5.71 -21.71
C THR A 158 -3.62 -6.71 -22.22
N ARG A 159 -2.43 -6.24 -22.56
CA ARG A 159 -1.32 -7.10 -23.03
C ARG A 159 -0.68 -7.95 -21.92
N CYS A 160 -0.83 -7.55 -20.66
CA CYS A 160 -0.32 -8.30 -19.52
C CYS A 160 -1.45 -9.14 -18.93
N ASN A 161 -1.24 -10.46 -18.88
CA ASN A 161 -2.19 -11.36 -18.25
C ASN A 161 -2.13 -11.23 -16.73
N ILE A 162 -3.28 -11.26 -16.08
CA ILE A 162 -3.38 -11.20 -14.60
C ILE A 162 -4.00 -12.52 -14.14
N ALA A 163 -3.21 -13.30 -13.43
CA ALA A 163 -3.62 -14.55 -12.81
C ALA A 163 -3.75 -14.40 -11.30
N GLY A 164 -4.83 -14.89 -10.72
CA GLY A 164 -5.10 -14.80 -9.29
C GLY A 164 -6.33 -15.63 -8.92
N ARG A 165 -7.11 -15.14 -7.99
CA ARG A 165 -8.32 -15.84 -7.51
C ARG A 165 -9.52 -15.74 -8.46
N LEU A 166 -9.51 -14.79 -9.38
CA LEU A 166 -10.55 -14.58 -10.39
C LEU A 166 -10.26 -15.32 -11.71
N SER A 167 -9.12 -16.01 -11.80
CA SER A 167 -8.67 -16.71 -13.02
C SER A 167 -9.07 -18.15 -13.00
#